data_62bf629068876057e42ac84635843b87
#
_entry.id   62bf629068876057e42ac84635843b87
#
_cell.length_a   1.000
_cell.length_b   1.000
_cell.length_c   1.000
_cell.angle_alpha   90.00
_cell.angle_beta   90.00
_cell.angle_gamma   90.00
#
_symmetry.space_group_name_H-M   'P 1'
#
loop_
_entity.id
_entity.type
_entity.pdbx_description
1 polymer ?
#
loop_
_entity_poly.entity_id
_entity_poly.type
_entity_poly.pdbx_seq_one_letter_code
_entity_poly.pdbx_strand_id
1 'polypeptide(L)'
;MIFQDPMTSLNPVYRIGWQIAEQIRAHEQMSKQAAHARAVELLTAVGIPHAAQRVNDYPHQFSGGMRQRVMIAMAVSCNPDILIADEPTTALDVTIQAQILSLIRKLKDDFGTAVVLITHDMGVVADLADRIAVMYAGRIVEQSGRRDVFYDAQHPYTWGLLGSIARLDRPKPRRLSTIPGLPPSLLRLPPGCAFGDRCAHRFDLCDERPALLDKAGVGHLDACHLDLQKKKDLRETTIHPELIEEAK
;
A
#
# COMPACT_ATOMS: atom_id res chain seq x y z
N MET A 1 10.25 -0.93 9.80
CA MET A 1 9.21 -1.53 8.94
C MET A 1 7.99 -1.89 9.79
N ILE A 2 6.78 -1.66 9.26
CA ILE A 2 5.51 -2.12 9.83
C ILE A 2 5.10 -3.36 9.02
N PHE A 3 4.96 -4.50 9.70
CA PHE A 3 4.62 -5.77 9.07
C PHE A 3 3.11 -5.96 8.96
N GLN A 4 2.67 -6.85 8.07
CA GLN A 4 1.27 -7.13 7.78
C GLN A 4 0.51 -7.67 9.02
N ASP A 5 1.16 -8.53 9.83
CA ASP A 5 0.53 -9.17 10.99
C ASP A 5 1.22 -8.76 12.31
N PRO A 6 0.54 -7.98 13.16
CA PRO A 6 1.08 -7.59 14.46
C PRO A 6 1.17 -8.76 15.46
N MET A 7 0.45 -9.87 15.20
CA MET A 7 0.47 -11.05 16.08
C MET A 7 1.78 -11.81 16.00
N THR A 8 2.37 -11.87 14.80
CA THR A 8 3.66 -12.54 14.56
C THR A 8 4.86 -11.62 14.79
N SER A 9 4.64 -10.31 14.77
CA SER A 9 5.72 -9.30 14.90
C SER A 9 6.07 -8.98 16.36
N LEU A 10 5.13 -9.16 17.29
CA LEU A 10 5.36 -8.96 18.73
C LEU A 10 5.63 -10.28 19.41
N ASN A 11 6.73 -10.34 20.17
CA ASN A 11 7.03 -11.53 20.96
C ASN A 11 6.08 -11.65 22.18
N PRO A 12 5.25 -12.71 22.27
CA PRO A 12 4.20 -12.81 23.28
C PRO A 12 4.70 -12.96 24.72
N VAL A 13 5.95 -13.38 24.91
CA VAL A 13 6.52 -13.64 26.26
C VAL A 13 7.29 -12.44 26.83
N TYR A 14 7.42 -11.36 26.09
CA TYR A 14 8.04 -10.13 26.59
C TYR A 14 7.01 -9.00 26.69
N ARG A 15 7.21 -8.13 27.69
CA ARG A 15 6.38 -6.94 27.88
C ARG A 15 6.59 -5.95 26.74
N ILE A 16 5.56 -5.20 26.40
CA ILE A 16 5.58 -4.22 25.28
C ILE A 16 6.72 -3.20 25.45
N GLY A 17 6.83 -2.59 26.62
CA GLY A 17 7.87 -1.59 26.89
C GLY A 17 9.29 -2.14 26.80
N TRP A 18 9.47 -3.41 27.17
CA TRP A 18 10.77 -4.06 27.02
C TRP A 18 11.16 -4.20 25.55
N GLN A 19 10.22 -4.63 24.70
CA GLN A 19 10.47 -4.82 23.27
C GLN A 19 10.84 -3.50 22.56
N ILE A 20 10.11 -2.42 22.87
CA ILE A 20 10.42 -1.08 22.34
C ILE A 20 11.76 -0.59 22.86
N ALA A 21 12.00 -0.69 24.17
CA ALA A 21 13.25 -0.23 24.79
C ALA A 21 14.47 -1.02 24.29
N GLU A 22 14.31 -2.33 24.06
CA GLU A 22 15.39 -3.17 23.53
C GLU A 22 15.77 -2.77 22.12
N GLN A 23 14.81 -2.49 21.25
CA GLN A 23 15.07 -1.98 19.91
C GLN A 23 15.80 -0.65 19.94
N ILE A 24 15.35 0.30 20.78
CA ILE A 24 16.03 1.60 20.93
C ILE A 24 17.49 1.39 21.35
N ARG A 25 17.74 0.56 22.36
CA ARG A 25 19.07 0.30 22.91
C ARG A 25 19.98 -0.51 21.97
N ALA A 26 19.40 -1.26 21.05
CA ALA A 26 20.17 -1.97 20.02
C ALA A 26 20.76 -1.02 18.97
N HIS A 27 20.13 0.16 18.77
CA HIS A 27 20.52 1.13 17.74
C HIS A 27 21.08 2.43 18.33
N GLU A 28 20.77 2.76 19.58
CA GLU A 28 21.16 3.99 20.23
C GLU A 28 21.83 3.70 21.58
N GLN A 29 22.87 4.47 21.91
CA GLN A 29 23.51 4.39 23.23
C GLN A 29 22.64 5.04 24.31
N MET A 30 21.69 4.30 24.83
CA MET A 30 20.72 4.79 25.81
C MET A 30 20.65 3.89 27.06
N SER A 31 20.51 4.50 28.25
CA SER A 31 20.31 3.74 29.50
C SER A 31 18.96 3.00 29.46
N LYS A 32 18.83 1.90 30.22
CA LYS A 32 17.57 1.16 30.35
C LYS A 32 16.41 2.05 30.79
N GLN A 33 16.66 2.96 31.73
CA GLN A 33 15.63 3.85 32.27
C GLN A 33 15.19 4.88 31.20
N ALA A 34 16.12 5.48 30.47
CA ALA A 34 15.82 6.43 29.41
C ALA A 34 15.07 5.75 28.25
N ALA A 35 15.50 4.56 27.82
CA ALA A 35 14.82 3.81 26.77
C ALA A 35 13.38 3.40 27.18
N HIS A 36 13.15 3.05 28.46
CA HIS A 36 11.82 2.76 28.97
C HIS A 36 10.94 4.03 28.99
N ALA A 37 11.48 5.18 29.41
CA ALA A 37 10.75 6.45 29.36
C ALA A 37 10.37 6.81 27.91
N ARG A 38 11.31 6.65 26.98
CA ARG A 38 11.05 6.85 25.54
C ARG A 38 10.00 5.89 25.00
N ALA A 39 9.95 4.63 25.46
CA ALA A 39 8.89 3.70 25.09
C ALA A 39 7.49 4.17 25.55
N VAL A 40 7.37 4.77 26.73
CA VAL A 40 6.10 5.37 27.20
C VAL A 40 5.69 6.55 26.33
N GLU A 41 6.63 7.44 25.96
CA GLU A 41 6.37 8.56 25.07
C GLU A 41 5.85 8.08 23.70
N LEU A 42 6.52 7.09 23.11
CA LEU A 42 6.12 6.50 21.82
C LEU A 42 4.73 5.86 21.90
N LEU A 43 4.44 5.09 22.94
CA LEU A 43 3.10 4.51 23.14
C LEU A 43 2.03 5.61 23.29
N THR A 44 2.36 6.71 23.93
CA THR A 44 1.47 7.87 24.06
C THR A 44 1.25 8.52 22.69
N ALA A 45 2.31 8.73 21.90
CA ALA A 45 2.26 9.33 20.58
C ALA A 45 1.39 8.53 19.59
N VAL A 46 1.44 7.19 19.66
CA VAL A 46 0.58 6.32 18.84
C VAL A 46 -0.84 6.13 19.42
N GLY A 47 -1.17 6.81 20.51
CA GLY A 47 -2.50 6.82 21.09
C GLY A 47 -2.88 5.57 21.89
N ILE A 48 -1.93 4.94 22.59
CA ILE A 48 -2.23 3.90 23.58
C ILE A 48 -2.73 4.57 24.85
N PRO A 49 -3.97 4.28 25.31
CA PRO A 49 -4.50 4.87 26.53
C PRO A 49 -3.73 4.34 27.74
N HIS A 50 -3.48 5.21 28.73
CA HIS A 50 -2.72 4.86 29.95
C HIS A 50 -1.34 4.24 29.67
N ALA A 51 -0.58 4.79 28.71
CA ALA A 51 0.69 4.26 28.23
C ALA A 51 1.70 3.94 29.35
N ALA A 52 1.79 4.80 30.38
CA ALA A 52 2.69 4.61 31.51
C ALA A 52 2.40 3.35 32.34
N GLN A 53 1.16 2.85 32.35
CA GLN A 53 0.78 1.60 32.99
C GLN A 53 0.93 0.44 32.02
N ARG A 54 0.39 0.60 30.81
CA ARG A 54 0.34 -0.44 29.78
C ARG A 54 1.69 -0.81 29.15
N VAL A 55 2.69 0.02 29.32
CA VAL A 55 4.08 -0.30 28.92
C VAL A 55 4.59 -1.61 29.57
N ASN A 56 4.01 -1.99 30.70
CA ASN A 56 4.34 -3.21 31.43
C ASN A 56 3.47 -4.43 31.05
N ASP A 57 2.45 -4.23 30.20
CA ASP A 57 1.56 -5.29 29.74
C ASP A 57 2.21 -6.15 28.65
N TYR A 58 1.65 -7.35 28.44
CA TYR A 58 2.05 -8.28 27.38
C TYR A 58 1.18 -8.11 26.14
N PRO A 59 1.66 -8.52 24.94
CA PRO A 59 0.91 -8.39 23.69
C PRO A 59 -0.51 -8.97 23.74
N HIS A 60 -0.75 -10.07 24.43
CA HIS A 60 -2.05 -10.71 24.53
C HIS A 60 -3.10 -9.87 25.31
N GLN A 61 -2.67 -8.87 26.07
CA GLN A 61 -3.54 -7.95 26.82
C GLN A 61 -4.00 -6.75 25.96
N PHE A 62 -3.54 -6.67 24.71
CA PHE A 62 -3.87 -5.60 23.75
C PHE A 62 -4.84 -6.11 22.69
N SER A 63 -5.78 -5.26 22.26
CA SER A 63 -6.60 -5.53 21.07
C SER A 63 -5.77 -5.52 19.78
N GLY A 64 -6.31 -6.03 18.67
CA GLY A 64 -5.62 -6.03 17.38
C GLY A 64 -5.13 -4.64 16.95
N GLY A 65 -6.01 -3.63 17.01
CA GLY A 65 -5.65 -2.26 16.70
C GLY A 65 -4.63 -1.65 17.66
N MET A 66 -4.63 -2.03 18.93
CA MET A 66 -3.60 -1.60 19.88
C MET A 66 -2.25 -2.26 19.61
N ARG A 67 -2.21 -3.54 19.24
CA ARG A 67 -0.96 -4.22 18.82
C ARG A 67 -0.39 -3.58 17.55
N GLN A 68 -1.25 -3.20 16.60
CA GLN A 68 -0.84 -2.46 15.41
C GLN A 68 -0.18 -1.13 15.78
N ARG A 69 -0.77 -0.36 16.70
CA ARG A 69 -0.19 0.89 17.21
C ARG A 69 1.16 0.67 17.90
N VAL A 70 1.30 -0.41 18.68
CA VAL A 70 2.57 -0.80 19.31
C VAL A 70 3.63 -1.11 18.25
N MET A 71 3.29 -1.87 17.21
CA MET A 71 4.21 -2.18 16.11
C MET A 71 4.63 -0.90 15.36
N ILE A 72 3.71 0.05 15.17
CA ILE A 72 4.03 1.37 14.61
C ILE A 72 5.00 2.13 15.53
N ALA A 73 4.75 2.14 16.86
CA ALA A 73 5.65 2.76 17.82
C ALA A 73 7.06 2.17 17.76
N MET A 74 7.18 0.85 17.65
CA MET A 74 8.46 0.19 17.41
C MET A 74 9.10 0.64 16.09
N ALA A 75 8.36 0.66 15.00
CA ALA A 75 8.88 1.01 13.69
C ALA A 75 9.43 2.44 13.60
N VAL A 76 8.89 3.38 14.39
CA VAL A 76 9.36 4.78 14.43
C VAL A 76 10.29 5.08 15.60
N SER A 77 10.59 4.11 16.47
CA SER A 77 11.31 4.33 17.73
C SER A 77 12.71 4.92 17.57
N CYS A 78 13.39 4.65 16.45
CA CYS A 78 14.72 5.14 16.11
C CYS A 78 14.69 6.24 15.03
N ASN A 79 13.59 6.98 14.91
CA ASN A 79 13.41 8.09 13.96
C ASN A 79 13.91 7.78 12.54
N PRO A 80 13.34 6.77 11.85
CA PRO A 80 13.84 6.35 10.55
C PRO A 80 13.56 7.38 9.46
N ASP A 81 14.50 7.56 8.51
CA ASP A 81 14.29 8.38 7.31
C ASP A 81 13.25 7.77 6.38
N ILE A 82 13.14 6.42 6.35
CA ILE A 82 12.18 5.68 5.51
C ILE A 82 11.41 4.67 6.36
N LEU A 83 10.08 4.74 6.29
CA LEU A 83 9.15 3.81 6.93
C LEU A 83 8.46 2.96 5.85
N ILE A 84 8.71 1.65 5.85
CA ILE A 84 7.99 0.72 4.99
C ILE A 84 6.80 0.16 5.78
N ALA A 85 5.60 0.31 5.25
CA ALA A 85 4.35 -0.21 5.83
C ALA A 85 3.73 -1.23 4.86
N ASP A 86 3.80 -2.50 5.24
CA ASP A 86 3.32 -3.62 4.44
C ASP A 86 1.92 -4.01 4.91
N GLU A 87 0.92 -3.65 4.13
CA GLU A 87 -0.51 -3.84 4.42
C GLU A 87 -0.91 -3.51 5.87
N PRO A 88 -0.60 -2.30 6.38
CA PRO A 88 -0.67 -1.99 7.80
C PRO A 88 -2.09 -1.97 8.37
N THR A 89 -3.10 -2.14 7.54
CA THR A 89 -4.53 -2.10 7.94
C THR A 89 -5.28 -3.39 7.61
N THR A 90 -4.61 -4.41 7.10
CA THR A 90 -5.22 -5.71 6.80
C THR A 90 -5.76 -6.34 8.09
N ALA A 91 -6.95 -6.95 8.00
CA ALA A 91 -7.69 -7.56 9.12
C ALA A 91 -8.14 -6.59 10.23
N LEU A 92 -8.15 -5.28 9.99
CA LEU A 92 -8.74 -4.28 10.88
C LEU A 92 -10.13 -3.86 10.37
N ASP A 93 -11.01 -3.50 11.29
CA ASP A 93 -12.27 -2.86 10.93
C ASP A 93 -12.04 -1.45 10.33
N VAL A 94 -13.00 -0.98 9.53
CA VAL A 94 -12.88 0.28 8.76
C VAL A 94 -12.57 1.48 9.65
N THR A 95 -13.11 1.51 10.87
CA THR A 95 -12.89 2.61 11.81
C THR A 95 -11.45 2.62 12.32
N ILE A 96 -10.94 1.46 12.73
CA ILE A 96 -9.55 1.32 13.18
C ILE A 96 -8.59 1.52 12.01
N GLN A 97 -8.91 1.04 10.80
CA GLN A 97 -8.14 1.30 9.59
C GLN A 97 -7.94 2.81 9.37
N ALA A 98 -9.03 3.61 9.39
CA ALA A 98 -8.96 5.06 9.24
C ALA A 98 -8.07 5.73 10.30
N GLN A 99 -8.16 5.26 11.55
CA GLN A 99 -7.32 5.75 12.65
C GLN A 99 -5.83 5.44 12.46
N ILE A 100 -5.49 4.22 11.98
CA ILE A 100 -4.10 3.82 11.69
C ILE A 100 -3.53 4.63 10.54
N LEU A 101 -4.30 4.86 9.47
CA LEU A 101 -3.85 5.67 8.33
C LEU A 101 -3.64 7.14 8.73
N SER A 102 -4.53 7.70 9.55
CA SER A 102 -4.36 9.04 10.13
C SER A 102 -3.12 9.13 11.02
N LEU A 103 -2.84 8.08 11.80
CA LEU A 103 -1.63 8.00 12.62
C LEU A 103 -0.37 7.97 11.75
N ILE A 104 -0.33 7.15 10.70
CA ILE A 104 0.83 7.08 9.78
C ILE A 104 1.07 8.45 9.12
N ARG A 105 0.00 9.15 8.68
CA ARG A 105 0.08 10.50 8.12
C ARG A 105 0.70 11.47 9.13
N LYS A 106 0.17 11.48 10.36
CA LYS A 106 0.69 12.33 11.42
C LYS A 106 2.17 12.06 11.70
N LEU A 107 2.56 10.79 11.80
CA LEU A 107 3.96 10.42 12.04
C LEU A 107 4.88 10.82 10.86
N LYS A 108 4.41 10.70 9.61
CA LYS A 108 5.12 11.21 8.43
C LYS A 108 5.42 12.71 8.59
N ASP A 109 4.42 13.49 8.99
CA ASP A 109 4.55 14.95 9.11
C ASP A 109 5.39 15.34 10.33
N ASP A 110 5.18 14.70 11.49
CA ASP A 110 5.88 15.00 12.74
C ASP A 110 7.38 14.64 12.71
N PHE A 111 7.73 13.53 12.03
CA PHE A 111 9.12 13.02 11.98
C PHE A 111 9.82 13.30 10.66
N GLY A 112 9.15 13.86 9.65
CA GLY A 112 9.72 14.07 8.32
C GLY A 112 10.12 12.79 7.59
N THR A 113 9.53 11.66 7.97
CA THR A 113 9.85 10.33 7.46
C THR A 113 9.19 10.09 6.09
N ALA A 114 9.94 9.58 5.11
CA ALA A 114 9.36 9.10 3.87
C ALA A 114 8.63 7.76 4.10
N VAL A 115 7.40 7.62 3.61
CA VAL A 115 6.60 6.41 3.80
C VAL A 115 6.45 5.65 2.49
N VAL A 116 6.85 4.38 2.48
CA VAL A 116 6.54 3.41 1.42
C VAL A 116 5.38 2.55 1.90
N LEU A 117 4.18 2.80 1.37
CA LEU A 117 2.97 2.07 1.73
C LEU A 117 2.68 0.99 0.69
N ILE A 118 2.65 -0.26 1.11
CA ILE A 118 2.24 -1.41 0.28
C ILE A 118 0.80 -1.73 0.65
N THR A 119 -0.09 -1.71 -0.33
CA THR A 119 -1.52 -2.00 -0.11
C THR A 119 -2.20 -2.40 -1.42
N HIS A 120 -3.28 -3.16 -1.32
CA HIS A 120 -4.20 -3.45 -2.43
C HIS A 120 -5.46 -2.58 -2.37
N ASP A 121 -5.61 -1.72 -1.37
CA ASP A 121 -6.76 -0.82 -1.20
C ASP A 121 -6.53 0.49 -1.95
N MET A 122 -7.20 0.63 -3.10
CA MET A 122 -7.10 1.83 -3.93
C MET A 122 -7.66 3.09 -3.26
N GLY A 123 -8.59 2.95 -2.31
CA GLY A 123 -9.10 4.06 -1.50
C GLY A 123 -8.01 4.63 -0.59
N VAL A 124 -7.25 3.77 0.05
CA VAL A 124 -6.09 4.14 0.87
C VAL A 124 -5.02 4.83 0.01
N VAL A 125 -4.74 4.28 -1.18
CA VAL A 125 -3.78 4.87 -2.13
C VAL A 125 -4.23 6.27 -2.56
N ALA A 126 -5.52 6.44 -2.88
CA ALA A 126 -6.08 7.72 -3.29
C ALA A 126 -5.97 8.81 -2.20
N ASP A 127 -6.05 8.41 -0.92
CA ASP A 127 -6.00 9.32 0.21
C ASP A 127 -4.56 9.71 0.63
N LEU A 128 -3.63 8.75 0.64
CA LEU A 128 -2.31 8.94 1.26
C LEU A 128 -1.15 9.12 0.28
N ALA A 129 -1.22 8.54 -0.92
CA ALA A 129 -0.07 8.49 -1.80
C ALA A 129 0.20 9.83 -2.50
N ASP A 130 1.46 10.25 -2.55
CA ASP A 130 1.94 11.32 -3.41
C ASP A 130 2.31 10.76 -4.80
N ARG A 131 2.96 9.58 -4.81
CA ARG A 131 3.35 8.82 -6.01
C ARG A 131 2.90 7.37 -5.86
N ILE A 132 2.61 6.73 -6.98
CA ILE A 132 2.11 5.37 -7.04
C ILE A 132 3.00 4.55 -7.97
N ALA A 133 3.36 3.34 -7.52
CA ALA A 133 3.97 2.31 -8.33
C ALA A 133 3.03 1.10 -8.35
N VAL A 134 2.44 0.80 -9.50
CA VAL A 134 1.60 -0.38 -9.70
C VAL A 134 2.48 -1.57 -10.02
N MET A 135 2.34 -2.64 -9.25
CA MET A 135 3.10 -3.87 -9.44
C MET A 135 2.22 -5.01 -9.98
N TYR A 136 2.75 -5.76 -10.93
CA TYR A 136 2.15 -7.00 -11.40
C TYR A 136 3.23 -8.08 -11.59
N ALA A 137 2.96 -9.27 -11.07
CA ALA A 137 3.88 -10.41 -11.17
C ALA A 137 5.34 -10.06 -10.77
N GLY A 138 5.51 -9.34 -9.65
CA GLY A 138 6.81 -8.97 -9.08
C GLY A 138 7.54 -7.83 -9.81
N ARG A 139 6.86 -7.10 -10.73
CA ARG A 139 7.45 -5.99 -11.50
C ARG A 139 6.59 -4.76 -11.45
N ILE A 140 7.23 -3.59 -11.47
CA ILE A 140 6.54 -2.32 -11.68
C ILE A 140 6.08 -2.27 -13.14
N VAL A 141 4.77 -2.10 -13.34
CA VAL A 141 4.16 -1.98 -14.67
C VAL A 141 3.72 -0.57 -14.99
N GLU A 142 3.51 0.25 -13.96
CA GLU A 142 3.19 1.68 -14.11
C GLU A 142 3.68 2.44 -12.88
N GLN A 143 4.19 3.67 -13.09
CA GLN A 143 4.62 4.56 -12.00
C GLN A 143 4.40 6.01 -12.38
N SER A 144 3.68 6.77 -11.56
CA SER A 144 3.49 8.22 -11.72
C SER A 144 3.03 8.90 -10.44
N GLY A 145 2.67 10.17 -10.54
CA GLY A 145 1.94 10.89 -9.53
C GLY A 145 0.54 10.30 -9.29
N ARG A 146 -0.01 10.48 -8.10
CA ARG A 146 -1.34 9.97 -7.74
C ARG A 146 -2.40 10.36 -8.77
N ARG A 147 -2.48 11.65 -9.14
CA ARG A 147 -3.46 12.14 -10.09
C ARG A 147 -3.38 11.44 -11.44
N ASP A 148 -2.17 11.24 -11.95
CA ASP A 148 -1.97 10.65 -13.28
C ASP A 148 -2.38 9.18 -13.29
N VAL A 149 -2.02 8.40 -12.25
CA VAL A 149 -2.42 6.99 -12.16
C VAL A 149 -3.94 6.83 -12.05
N PHE A 150 -4.65 7.73 -11.36
CA PHE A 150 -6.11 7.62 -11.21
C PHE A 150 -6.90 8.15 -12.42
N TYR A 151 -6.40 9.18 -13.09
CA TYR A 151 -7.15 9.86 -14.17
C TYR A 151 -6.55 9.67 -15.57
N ASP A 152 -5.29 9.25 -15.67
CA ASP A 152 -4.58 9.05 -16.94
C ASP A 152 -3.76 7.76 -16.97
N ALA A 153 -4.23 6.69 -16.31
CA ALA A 153 -3.55 5.39 -16.26
C ALA A 153 -3.13 4.92 -17.66
N GLN A 154 -1.90 4.40 -17.77
CA GLN A 154 -1.26 4.03 -19.04
C GLN A 154 -1.14 2.52 -19.24
N HIS A 155 -1.28 1.71 -18.18
CA HIS A 155 -1.17 0.26 -18.27
C HIS A 155 -2.53 -0.43 -18.17
N PRO A 156 -2.88 -1.38 -19.05
CA PRO A 156 -4.18 -2.07 -19.04
C PRO A 156 -4.50 -2.80 -17.73
N TYR A 157 -3.49 -3.25 -16.97
CA TYR A 157 -3.71 -3.80 -15.64
C TYR A 157 -4.26 -2.76 -14.66
N THR A 158 -3.70 -1.54 -14.69
CA THR A 158 -4.18 -0.42 -13.87
C THR A 158 -5.61 -0.04 -14.23
N TRP A 159 -5.97 -0.07 -15.52
CA TRP A 159 -7.37 0.14 -15.95
C TRP A 159 -8.31 -0.89 -15.32
N GLY A 160 -7.90 -2.16 -15.34
CA GLY A 160 -8.68 -3.24 -14.71
C GLY A 160 -8.82 -3.05 -13.21
N LEU A 161 -7.78 -2.60 -12.51
CA LEU A 161 -7.85 -2.29 -11.08
C LEU A 161 -8.83 -1.13 -10.81
N LEU A 162 -8.71 -0.03 -11.55
CA LEU A 162 -9.59 1.14 -11.41
C LEU A 162 -11.03 0.82 -11.77
N GLY A 163 -11.26 0.03 -12.83
CA GLY A 163 -12.58 -0.42 -13.25
C GLY A 163 -13.25 -1.40 -12.28
N SER A 164 -12.49 -2.06 -11.39
CA SER A 164 -13.03 -2.95 -10.36
C SER A 164 -13.47 -2.24 -9.07
N ILE A 165 -13.17 -0.94 -8.93
CA ILE A 165 -13.55 -0.15 -7.75
C ILE A 165 -15.06 0.13 -7.80
N ALA A 166 -15.76 -0.28 -6.74
CA ALA A 166 -17.18 0.07 -6.58
C ALA A 166 -17.32 1.59 -6.34
N ARG A 167 -18.03 2.27 -7.23
CA ARG A 167 -18.28 3.71 -7.12
C ARG A 167 -19.65 3.95 -6.49
N LEU A 168 -19.67 4.77 -5.42
CA LEU A 168 -20.91 5.14 -4.71
C LEU A 168 -21.73 6.23 -5.41
N ASP A 169 -21.08 6.98 -6.30
CA ASP A 169 -21.68 8.09 -7.08
C ASP A 169 -22.39 7.63 -8.35
N ARG A 170 -22.44 6.31 -8.61
CA ARG A 170 -23.06 5.73 -9.80
C ARG A 170 -24.05 4.62 -9.45
N PRO A 171 -25.04 4.33 -10.33
CA PRO A 171 -25.91 3.17 -10.17
C PRO A 171 -25.09 1.89 -10.02
N LYS A 172 -25.51 0.99 -9.14
CA LYS A 172 -24.84 -0.31 -8.96
C LYS A 172 -24.85 -1.07 -10.29
N PRO A 173 -23.69 -1.39 -10.88
CA PRO A 173 -23.65 -2.25 -12.06
C PRO A 173 -24.15 -3.65 -11.67
N ARG A 174 -24.80 -4.36 -12.60
CA ARG A 174 -25.25 -5.75 -12.37
C ARG A 174 -24.13 -6.70 -12.02
N ARG A 175 -22.90 -6.42 -12.50
CA ARG A 175 -21.65 -7.12 -12.13
C ARG A 175 -20.51 -6.10 -12.03
N LEU A 176 -19.68 -6.23 -11.00
CA LEU A 176 -18.43 -5.49 -10.94
C LEU A 176 -17.52 -5.96 -12.07
N SER A 177 -16.80 -5.03 -12.69
CA SER A 177 -15.77 -5.34 -13.66
C SER A 177 -14.65 -6.13 -12.96
N THR A 178 -14.25 -7.24 -13.54
CA THR A 178 -13.19 -8.10 -13.01
C THR A 178 -12.11 -8.31 -14.06
N ILE A 179 -10.86 -8.39 -13.64
CA ILE A 179 -9.76 -8.77 -14.54
C ILE A 179 -9.85 -10.29 -14.78
N PRO A 180 -10.10 -10.75 -16.03
CA PRO A 180 -10.27 -12.16 -16.32
C PRO A 180 -9.00 -12.97 -16.13
N GLY A 181 -9.12 -14.28 -15.97
CA GLY A 181 -8.02 -15.22 -15.87
C GLY A 181 -7.29 -15.20 -14.52
N LEU A 182 -6.31 -16.09 -14.39
CA LEU A 182 -5.46 -16.21 -13.19
C LEU A 182 -4.13 -15.47 -13.38
N PRO A 183 -3.54 -14.92 -12.31
CA PRO A 183 -2.17 -14.40 -12.36
C PRO A 183 -1.18 -15.48 -12.78
N PRO A 184 -0.10 -15.13 -13.50
CA PRO A 184 0.93 -16.10 -13.88
C PRO A 184 1.66 -16.61 -12.62
N SER A 185 2.18 -17.83 -12.72
CA SER A 185 3.07 -18.36 -11.68
C SER A 185 4.36 -17.54 -11.62
N LEU A 186 4.70 -17.06 -10.42
CA LEU A 186 5.96 -16.32 -10.21
C LEU A 186 7.21 -17.18 -10.47
N LEU A 187 7.08 -18.51 -10.41
CA LEU A 187 8.16 -19.45 -10.72
C LEU A 187 8.38 -19.62 -12.23
N ARG A 188 7.38 -19.30 -13.06
CA ARG A 188 7.42 -19.44 -14.53
C ARG A 188 6.70 -18.26 -15.17
N LEU A 189 7.33 -17.10 -15.13
CA LEU A 189 6.80 -15.91 -15.80
C LEU A 189 6.89 -16.08 -17.33
N PRO A 190 5.90 -15.59 -18.09
CA PRO A 190 5.97 -15.57 -19.54
C PRO A 190 7.18 -14.74 -20.00
N PRO A 191 7.79 -15.07 -21.15
CA PRO A 191 8.95 -14.34 -21.68
C PRO A 191 8.60 -12.89 -22.04
N GLY A 192 7.37 -12.64 -22.51
CA GLY A 192 6.87 -11.34 -22.91
C GLY A 192 6.25 -10.51 -21.77
N CYS A 193 5.18 -9.81 -22.10
CA CYS A 193 4.38 -9.05 -21.14
C CYS A 193 3.74 -9.98 -20.14
N ALA A 194 4.05 -9.83 -18.84
CA ALA A 194 3.52 -10.69 -17.78
C ALA A 194 1.98 -10.62 -17.66
N PHE A 195 1.37 -9.49 -18.06
CA PHE A 195 -0.07 -9.31 -18.08
C PHE A 195 -0.73 -9.78 -19.40
N GLY A 196 0.07 -10.15 -20.41
CA GLY A 196 -0.39 -10.43 -21.78
C GLY A 196 -1.56 -11.43 -21.84
N ASP A 197 -1.51 -12.55 -21.11
CA ASP A 197 -2.55 -13.60 -21.13
C ASP A 197 -3.89 -13.17 -20.52
N ARG A 198 -3.90 -12.06 -19.78
CA ARG A 198 -5.08 -11.48 -19.16
C ARG A 198 -5.50 -10.15 -19.78
N CYS A 199 -4.70 -9.66 -20.74
CA CYS A 199 -4.91 -8.38 -21.37
C CYS A 199 -5.88 -8.51 -22.55
N ALA A 200 -7.02 -7.82 -22.51
CA ALA A 200 -7.96 -7.77 -23.61
C ALA A 200 -7.39 -7.08 -24.87
N HIS A 201 -6.27 -6.38 -24.73
CA HIS A 201 -5.63 -5.59 -25.78
C HIS A 201 -4.29 -6.18 -26.24
N ARG A 202 -4.05 -7.50 -25.98
CA ARG A 202 -2.83 -8.19 -26.42
C ARG A 202 -2.71 -8.18 -27.93
N PHE A 203 -1.47 -8.02 -28.43
CA PHE A 203 -1.08 -8.15 -29.83
C PHE A 203 0.36 -8.72 -29.92
N ASP A 204 0.85 -9.00 -31.11
CA ASP A 204 2.10 -9.77 -31.34
C ASP A 204 3.32 -9.21 -30.58
N LEU A 205 3.49 -7.88 -30.52
CA LEU A 205 4.60 -7.28 -29.79
C LEU A 205 4.59 -7.57 -28.28
N CYS A 206 3.44 -7.97 -27.71
CA CYS A 206 3.36 -8.37 -26.31
C CYS A 206 4.08 -9.69 -26.00
N ASP A 207 4.53 -10.44 -27.01
CA ASP A 207 5.40 -11.60 -26.84
C ASP A 207 6.84 -11.19 -26.48
N GLU A 208 7.16 -9.92 -26.67
CA GLU A 208 8.36 -9.30 -26.13
C GLU A 208 8.04 -8.57 -24.82
N ARG A 209 9.03 -8.52 -23.91
CA ARG A 209 8.87 -7.84 -22.63
C ARG A 209 8.92 -6.32 -22.80
N PRO A 210 7.84 -5.58 -22.40
CA PRO A 210 7.87 -4.13 -22.43
C PRO A 210 8.83 -3.58 -21.37
N ALA A 211 9.65 -2.59 -21.75
CA ALA A 211 10.44 -1.82 -20.82
C ALA A 211 9.56 -0.78 -20.10
N LEU A 212 9.91 -0.46 -18.86
CA LEU A 212 9.27 0.63 -18.11
C LEU A 212 9.84 1.96 -18.62
N LEU A 213 9.08 2.70 -19.40
CA LEU A 213 9.53 3.91 -20.10
C LEU A 213 8.56 5.08 -19.87
N ASP A 214 9.11 6.29 -19.80
CA ASP A 214 8.35 7.53 -19.87
C ASP A 214 8.17 7.94 -21.34
N LYS A 215 7.10 7.50 -21.97
CA LYS A 215 6.82 7.76 -23.37
C LYS A 215 6.34 9.18 -23.67
N ALA A 216 5.78 9.85 -22.67
CA ALA A 216 5.26 11.21 -22.80
C ALA A 216 6.26 12.28 -22.33
N GLY A 217 7.35 11.89 -21.63
CA GLY A 217 8.34 12.82 -21.09
C GLY A 217 7.84 13.68 -19.93
N VAL A 218 6.82 13.19 -19.19
CA VAL A 218 6.17 13.91 -18.09
C VAL A 218 6.33 13.22 -16.72
N GLY A 219 7.22 12.23 -16.63
CA GLY A 219 7.45 11.48 -15.40
C GLY A 219 6.44 10.35 -15.17
N HIS A 220 5.64 9.99 -16.19
CA HIS A 220 4.69 8.88 -16.16
C HIS A 220 5.26 7.67 -16.89
N LEU A 221 5.77 6.71 -16.14
CA LEU A 221 6.39 5.50 -16.68
C LEU A 221 5.36 4.37 -16.78
N ASP A 222 5.38 3.67 -17.91
CA ASP A 222 4.59 2.46 -18.12
C ASP A 222 5.36 1.37 -18.89
N ALA A 223 5.04 0.12 -18.60
CA ALA A 223 5.59 -1.08 -19.25
C ALA A 223 4.52 -1.71 -20.16
N CYS A 224 4.08 -1.00 -21.20
CA CYS A 224 3.10 -1.48 -22.19
C CYS A 224 3.51 -1.05 -23.61
N HIS A 225 3.32 -1.91 -24.61
CA HIS A 225 3.67 -1.63 -26.00
C HIS A 225 2.65 -0.75 -26.74
N LEU A 226 1.44 -0.56 -26.21
CA LEU A 226 0.44 0.33 -26.80
C LEU A 226 1.01 1.76 -26.90
N ASP A 227 0.71 2.43 -28.01
CA ASP A 227 0.99 3.86 -28.17
C ASP A 227 0.02 4.72 -27.31
N LEU A 228 0.41 5.97 -27.08
CA LEU A 228 -0.33 6.87 -26.19
C LEU A 228 -1.77 7.14 -26.69
N GLN A 229 -1.98 7.25 -28.01
CA GLN A 229 -3.31 7.52 -28.54
C GLN A 229 -4.24 6.31 -28.34
N LYS A 230 -3.77 5.10 -28.67
CA LYS A 230 -4.53 3.87 -28.42
C LYS A 230 -4.86 3.67 -26.95
N LYS A 231 -3.91 4.00 -26.04
CA LYS A 231 -4.16 3.94 -24.60
C LYS A 231 -5.31 4.86 -24.20
N LYS A 232 -5.32 6.08 -24.70
CA LYS A 232 -6.39 7.04 -24.40
C LYS A 232 -7.75 6.52 -24.86
N ASP A 233 -7.83 6.01 -26.10
CA ASP A 233 -9.07 5.54 -26.70
C ASP A 233 -9.62 4.29 -25.98
N LEU A 234 -8.74 3.36 -25.60
CA LEU A 234 -9.11 2.09 -24.96
C LEU A 234 -9.38 2.23 -23.46
N ARG A 235 -8.71 3.14 -22.77
CA ARG A 235 -8.84 3.34 -21.34
C ARG A 235 -10.27 3.71 -20.91
N GLU A 236 -10.87 4.67 -21.59
CA GLU A 236 -12.22 5.15 -21.28
C GLU A 236 -13.23 4.01 -21.37
N THR A 237 -13.12 3.17 -22.40
CA THR A 237 -14.00 2.02 -22.61
C THR A 237 -13.75 0.90 -21.60
N THR A 238 -12.52 0.77 -21.08
CA THR A 238 -12.15 -0.28 -20.12
C THR A 238 -12.48 0.10 -18.69
N ILE A 239 -12.26 1.36 -18.30
CA ILE A 239 -12.54 1.85 -16.93
C ILE A 239 -14.06 2.11 -16.75
N HIS A 240 -14.73 2.50 -17.84
CA HIS A 240 -16.13 2.90 -17.85
C HIS A 240 -16.95 2.16 -18.93
N PRO A 241 -17.06 0.83 -18.86
CA PRO A 241 -17.79 0.06 -19.87
C PRO A 241 -19.29 0.44 -19.95
N GLU A 242 -19.86 0.97 -18.87
CA GLU A 242 -21.24 1.44 -18.83
C GLU A 242 -21.50 2.64 -19.76
N LEU A 243 -20.50 3.47 -20.06
CA LEU A 243 -20.65 4.60 -20.99
C LEU A 243 -20.89 4.14 -22.45
N ILE A 244 -20.58 2.88 -22.77
CA ILE A 244 -20.78 2.31 -24.11
C ILE A 244 -22.22 1.80 -24.26
N GLU A 245 -22.82 1.30 -23.18
CA GLU A 245 -24.22 0.79 -23.19
C GLU A 245 -25.24 1.92 -23.31
N GLU A 246 -24.93 3.10 -22.73
CA GLU A 246 -25.79 4.30 -22.82
C GLU A 246 -25.69 5.00 -24.19
N ALA A 247 -24.64 4.74 -24.98
CA ALA A 247 -24.43 5.32 -26.31
C ALA A 247 -24.99 4.48 -27.47
N LYS A 248 -25.60 3.31 -27.19
CA LYS A 248 -26.31 2.45 -28.15
C LYS A 248 -27.83 2.56 -27.98
#